data_df5c3f13057f352c4f1a3ca83d4c3f7e
#
_entry.id   df5c3f13057f352c4f1a3ca83d4c3f7e
#
_cell.length_a   1.000
_cell.length_b   1.000
_cell.length_c   1.000
_cell.angle_alpha   90.00
_cell.angle_beta   90.00
_cell.angle_gamma   90.00
#
_symmetry.space_group_name_H-M   'P 1'
#
loop_
_entity.id
_entity.type
_entity.pdbx_description
1 polymer ?
#
loop_
_entity_poly.entity_id
_entity_poly.type
_entity_poly.pdbx_seq_one_letter_code
_entity_poly.pdbx_strand_id
1 'polypeptide(L)'
;NNLLGKRTKENGYLQADAYLGGKVVKEYGGGICQVSSALYYCALLSELQIDERENHTFRVGYMPLSYDATVSWGGPDLKITNDRAYPIRIEASMADKELKVSIVGTDNGKYVKLSYTSGYAYMNPEYPDVATGILSEATRWVYDSTTDALRSCSDFPSAAFPESAQMDAAMCPTKQMPTDFNMIII
;
A
#
# COMPACT_ATOMS: atom_id res chain seq x y z
N ASN A 1 -0.92 -12.91 -6.69
CA ASN A 1 -0.06 -13.41 -7.78
C ASN A 1 -0.84 -14.35 -8.72
N ASN A 2 -1.61 -15.28 -8.21
CA ASN A 2 -2.32 -16.28 -9.03
C ASN A 2 -3.35 -15.65 -9.99
N LEU A 3 -4.06 -14.61 -9.56
CA LEU A 3 -5.05 -13.90 -10.39
C LEU A 3 -4.39 -13.11 -11.53
N LEU A 4 -3.30 -12.44 -11.25
CA LEU A 4 -2.60 -11.59 -12.22
C LEU A 4 -1.66 -12.39 -13.14
N GLY A 5 -1.22 -13.57 -12.68
CA GLY A 5 -0.29 -14.41 -13.41
C GLY A 5 1.12 -13.83 -13.52
N LYS A 6 1.96 -14.51 -14.28
CA LYS A 6 3.34 -14.09 -14.54
C LYS A 6 3.36 -12.85 -15.44
N ARG A 7 4.16 -11.85 -15.08
CA ARG A 7 4.28 -10.58 -15.80
C ARG A 7 5.22 -10.75 -16.99
N THR A 8 4.71 -11.22 -18.10
CA THR A 8 5.48 -11.43 -19.33
C THR A 8 4.78 -10.77 -20.52
N LYS A 9 5.53 -10.61 -21.60
CA LYS A 9 5.00 -10.08 -22.87
C LYS A 9 3.88 -10.96 -23.42
N GLU A 10 4.04 -12.28 -23.32
CA GLU A 10 3.08 -13.29 -23.81
C GLU A 10 1.75 -13.20 -23.06
N ASN A 11 1.77 -12.79 -21.79
CA ASN A 11 0.58 -12.55 -20.97
C ASN A 11 0.00 -11.12 -21.17
N GLY A 12 0.50 -10.37 -22.16
CA GLY A 12 -0.02 -9.07 -22.52
C GLY A 12 0.52 -7.90 -21.69
N TYR A 13 1.51 -8.12 -20.81
CA TYR A 13 2.11 -7.03 -20.05
C TYR A 13 3.01 -6.17 -20.91
N LEU A 14 2.96 -4.86 -20.68
CA LEU A 14 3.86 -3.89 -21.29
C LEU A 14 5.06 -3.61 -20.38
N GLN A 15 6.15 -3.12 -20.98
CA GLN A 15 7.30 -2.65 -20.23
C GLN A 15 7.02 -1.26 -19.63
N ALA A 16 7.28 -1.11 -18.35
CA ALA A 16 7.24 0.17 -17.65
C ALA A 16 8.32 0.22 -16.56
N ASP A 17 8.44 1.34 -15.89
CA ASP A 17 9.40 1.51 -14.82
C ASP A 17 9.05 0.60 -13.63
N ALA A 18 10.07 -0.09 -13.14
CA ALA A 18 10.02 -0.92 -11.95
C ALA A 18 11.28 -0.67 -11.12
N TYR A 19 11.20 -0.93 -9.83
CA TYR A 19 12.34 -0.86 -8.93
C TYR A 19 12.93 -2.26 -8.75
N LEU A 20 14.21 -2.41 -8.99
CA LEU A 20 14.95 -3.66 -8.80
C LEU A 20 16.36 -3.34 -8.29
N GLY A 21 16.73 -3.89 -7.11
CA GLY A 21 18.03 -3.66 -6.49
C GLY A 21 18.38 -2.18 -6.33
N GLY A 22 17.43 -1.34 -5.86
CA GLY A 22 17.62 0.08 -5.64
C GLY A 22 17.73 0.94 -6.93
N LYS A 23 17.48 0.37 -8.12
CA LYS A 23 17.53 1.07 -9.40
C LYS A 23 16.19 1.03 -10.13
N VAL A 24 15.93 2.05 -10.93
CA VAL A 24 14.80 2.05 -11.86
C VAL A 24 15.20 1.29 -13.12
N VAL A 25 14.44 0.26 -13.47
CA VAL A 25 14.62 -0.57 -14.64
C VAL A 25 13.33 -0.69 -15.43
N LYS A 26 13.41 -1.06 -16.70
CA LYS A 26 12.23 -1.36 -17.52
C LYS A 26 11.94 -2.85 -17.43
N GLU A 27 10.77 -3.19 -16.86
CA GLU A 27 10.31 -4.58 -16.75
C GLU A 27 8.87 -4.74 -17.24
N TYR A 28 8.53 -5.96 -17.67
CA TYR A 28 7.14 -6.28 -18.00
C TYR A 28 6.28 -6.26 -16.72
N GLY A 29 5.17 -5.52 -16.76
CA GLY A 29 4.30 -5.30 -15.62
C GLY A 29 4.86 -4.29 -14.61
N GLY A 30 5.80 -3.43 -15.00
CA GLY A 30 6.19 -2.27 -14.20
C GLY A 30 4.96 -1.45 -13.81
N GLY A 31 4.90 -0.97 -12.56
CA GLY A 31 3.74 -0.28 -12.00
C GLY A 31 2.69 -1.19 -11.34
N ILE A 32 2.79 -2.52 -11.41
CA ILE A 32 1.79 -3.43 -10.82
C ILE A 32 1.63 -3.21 -9.30
N CYS A 33 2.70 -2.84 -8.60
CA CYS A 33 2.65 -2.56 -7.17
C CYS A 33 1.84 -1.31 -6.83
N GLN A 34 1.66 -0.37 -7.75
CA GLN A 34 0.75 0.76 -7.55
C GLN A 34 -0.70 0.27 -7.55
N VAL A 35 -1.03 -0.71 -8.39
CA VAL A 35 -2.37 -1.33 -8.43
C VAL A 35 -2.65 -2.11 -7.15
N SER A 36 -1.70 -2.94 -6.69
CA SER A 36 -1.86 -3.70 -5.44
C SER A 36 -1.94 -2.78 -4.23
N SER A 37 -1.19 -1.69 -4.19
CA SER A 37 -1.26 -0.71 -3.12
C SER A 37 -2.63 0.01 -3.08
N ALA A 38 -3.16 0.41 -4.24
CA ALA A 38 -4.48 1.01 -4.32
C ALA A 38 -5.57 0.03 -3.85
N LEU A 39 -5.48 -1.24 -4.25
CA LEU A 39 -6.42 -2.28 -3.81
C LEU A 39 -6.31 -2.54 -2.30
N TYR A 40 -5.08 -2.61 -1.76
CA TYR A 40 -4.85 -2.76 -0.32
C TYR A 40 -5.45 -1.62 0.47
N TYR A 41 -5.23 -0.38 0.03
CA TYR A 41 -5.81 0.79 0.68
C TYR A 41 -7.34 0.77 0.66
N CYS A 42 -7.96 0.40 -0.47
CA CYS A 42 -9.41 0.20 -0.56
C CYS A 42 -9.89 -0.90 0.39
N ALA A 43 -9.14 -2.01 0.52
CA ALA A 43 -9.49 -3.10 1.42
C ALA A 43 -9.43 -2.68 2.91
N LEU A 44 -8.44 -1.85 3.28
CA LEU A 44 -8.38 -1.28 4.62
C LEU A 44 -9.63 -0.42 4.91
N LEU A 45 -10.01 0.47 3.98
CA LEU A 45 -11.16 1.34 4.12
C LEU A 45 -12.50 0.60 4.08
N SER A 46 -12.53 -0.57 3.42
CA SER A 46 -13.72 -1.45 3.39
C SER A 46 -13.78 -2.41 4.57
N GLU A 47 -12.85 -2.33 5.53
CA GLU A 47 -12.76 -3.23 6.69
C GLU A 47 -12.65 -4.72 6.29
N LEU A 48 -12.06 -5.03 5.13
CA LEU A 48 -11.80 -6.41 4.72
C LEU A 48 -10.62 -6.99 5.51
N GLN A 49 -10.59 -8.32 5.60
CA GLN A 49 -9.47 -9.04 6.21
C GLN A 49 -8.26 -9.02 5.28
N ILE A 50 -7.10 -8.66 5.80
CA ILE A 50 -5.82 -8.70 5.11
C ILE A 50 -5.09 -9.95 5.57
N ASP A 51 -4.98 -10.96 4.69
CA ASP A 51 -4.36 -12.25 5.01
C ASP A 51 -2.86 -12.24 4.76
N GLU A 52 -2.42 -11.52 3.72
CA GLU A 52 -1.01 -11.37 3.38
C GLU A 52 -0.79 -10.01 2.75
N ARG A 53 0.21 -9.31 3.24
CA ARG A 53 0.67 -8.04 2.69
C ARG A 53 2.13 -7.82 3.07
N GLU A 54 2.92 -7.39 2.12
CA GLU A 54 4.29 -6.96 2.34
C GLU A 54 4.47 -5.52 1.83
N ASN A 55 5.13 -4.66 2.60
CA ASN A 55 5.47 -3.32 2.16
C ASN A 55 6.70 -3.33 1.25
N HIS A 56 6.94 -2.23 0.53
CA HIS A 56 8.19 -2.08 -0.21
C HIS A 56 9.37 -1.91 0.76
N THR A 57 10.53 -2.41 0.36
CA THR A 57 11.78 -2.27 1.12
C THR A 57 12.29 -0.83 1.13
N PHE A 58 11.77 0.03 0.27
CA PHE A 58 12.05 1.47 0.25
C PHE A 58 10.76 2.26 0.01
N ARG A 59 10.78 3.53 0.38
CA ARG A 59 9.61 4.41 0.28
C ARG A 59 9.19 4.61 -1.18
N VAL A 60 7.95 4.28 -1.50
CA VAL A 60 7.32 4.59 -2.78
C VAL A 60 6.73 6.01 -2.77
N GLY A 61 6.69 6.66 -3.94
CA GLY A 61 6.20 8.03 -4.04
C GLY A 61 4.70 8.17 -4.28
N TYR A 62 4.01 7.07 -4.59
CA TYR A 62 2.59 7.07 -4.99
C TYR A 62 1.63 6.69 -3.85
N MET A 63 2.13 6.34 -2.66
CA MET A 63 1.31 5.96 -1.52
C MET A 63 1.96 6.42 -0.21
N PRO A 64 1.19 6.85 0.80
CA PRO A 64 1.72 7.06 2.14
C PRO A 64 2.31 5.78 2.73
N LEU A 65 3.23 5.95 3.68
CA LEU A 65 3.85 4.84 4.41
C LEU A 65 2.77 3.96 5.05
N SER A 66 3.01 2.65 5.06
CA SER A 66 2.12 1.59 5.56
C SER A 66 0.82 1.38 4.77
N TYR A 67 0.56 2.16 3.73
CA TYR A 67 -0.59 1.95 2.83
C TYR A 67 -0.20 1.32 1.50
N ASP A 68 1.06 0.99 1.32
CA ASP A 68 1.58 0.29 0.15
C ASP A 68 1.54 -1.23 0.30
N ALA A 69 1.47 -1.93 -0.82
CA ALA A 69 1.58 -3.39 -0.90
C ALA A 69 2.40 -3.78 -2.12
N THR A 70 3.51 -4.48 -1.89
CA THR A 70 4.35 -4.99 -2.97
C THR A 70 3.88 -6.37 -3.42
N VAL A 71 3.99 -6.64 -4.71
CA VAL A 71 3.70 -7.94 -5.30
C VAL A 71 4.77 -8.29 -6.33
N SER A 72 5.26 -9.54 -6.29
CA SER A 72 6.16 -10.06 -7.31
C SER A 72 5.86 -11.53 -7.61
N TRP A 73 6.14 -11.98 -8.82
CA TRP A 73 5.91 -13.38 -9.19
C TRP A 73 6.91 -14.29 -8.46
N GLY A 74 6.36 -15.21 -7.66
CA GLY A 74 7.17 -16.13 -6.83
C GLY A 74 7.73 -15.52 -5.54
N GLY A 75 7.34 -14.30 -5.20
CA GLY A 75 7.68 -13.58 -3.98
C GLY A 75 6.44 -13.00 -3.31
N PRO A 76 6.53 -11.76 -2.78
CA PRO A 76 5.44 -11.12 -2.05
C PRO A 76 4.11 -11.16 -2.78
N ASP A 77 3.03 -11.32 -2.02
CA ASP A 77 1.66 -11.30 -2.54
C ASP A 77 0.77 -10.37 -1.70
N LEU A 78 -0.38 -10.04 -2.27
CA LEU A 78 -1.48 -9.39 -1.55
C LEU A 78 -2.66 -10.35 -1.54
N LYS A 79 -3.09 -10.77 -0.36
CA LYS A 79 -4.27 -11.61 -0.17
C LYS A 79 -5.26 -10.91 0.74
N ILE A 80 -6.49 -10.86 0.28
CA ILE A 80 -7.59 -10.19 0.94
C ILE A 80 -8.76 -11.16 0.98
N THR A 81 -9.35 -11.35 2.15
CA THR A 81 -10.56 -12.15 2.32
C THR A 81 -11.76 -11.23 2.53
N ASN A 82 -12.82 -11.49 1.77
CA ASN A 82 -14.13 -10.93 2.08
C ASN A 82 -14.77 -11.76 3.21
N ASP A 83 -14.61 -11.30 4.44
CA ASP A 83 -15.19 -11.87 5.66
C ASP A 83 -16.62 -11.38 5.94
N ARG A 84 -17.23 -10.68 4.94
CA ARG A 84 -18.58 -10.13 5.04
C ARG A 84 -19.65 -11.16 4.69
N ALA A 85 -20.86 -10.93 5.17
CA ALA A 85 -22.02 -11.77 4.84
C ALA A 85 -22.47 -11.66 3.38
N TYR A 86 -22.08 -10.60 2.68
CA TYR A 86 -22.49 -10.30 1.31
C TYR A 86 -21.28 -10.22 0.37
N PRO A 87 -21.46 -10.51 -0.92
CA PRO A 87 -20.38 -10.38 -1.90
C PRO A 87 -19.97 -8.91 -2.08
N ILE A 88 -18.71 -8.72 -2.48
CA ILE A 88 -18.17 -7.44 -2.90
C ILE A 88 -17.85 -7.48 -4.39
N ARG A 89 -17.79 -6.31 -5.04
CA ARG A 89 -17.30 -6.13 -6.41
C ARG A 89 -16.12 -5.16 -6.40
N ILE A 90 -15.03 -5.58 -7.01
CA ILE A 90 -13.86 -4.73 -7.24
C ILE A 90 -13.98 -4.12 -8.63
N GLU A 91 -13.90 -2.81 -8.70
CA GLU A 91 -13.89 -2.05 -9.95
C GLU A 91 -12.56 -1.32 -10.08
N ALA A 92 -11.98 -1.35 -11.26
CA ALA A 92 -10.76 -0.62 -11.56
C ALA A 92 -10.84 0.02 -12.94
N SER A 93 -10.37 1.24 -13.07
CA SER A 93 -10.28 1.95 -14.33
C SER A 93 -9.00 2.78 -14.39
N MET A 94 -8.53 3.02 -15.61
CA MET A 94 -7.39 3.86 -15.89
C MET A 94 -7.79 4.87 -16.96
N ALA A 95 -7.68 6.16 -16.66
CA ALA A 95 -7.90 7.25 -17.62
C ALA A 95 -6.93 8.38 -17.28
N ASP A 96 -6.38 9.05 -18.29
CA ASP A 96 -5.50 10.22 -18.14
C ASP A 96 -4.32 10.03 -17.16
N LYS A 97 -3.77 8.81 -17.12
CA LYS A 97 -2.71 8.36 -16.19
C LYS A 97 -3.17 8.28 -14.72
N GLU A 98 -4.45 8.35 -14.46
CA GLU A 98 -5.05 8.18 -13.15
C GLU A 98 -5.62 6.77 -13.01
N LEU A 99 -5.19 6.05 -11.97
CA LEU A 99 -5.74 4.75 -11.57
C LEU A 99 -6.84 4.97 -10.52
N LYS A 100 -8.05 4.52 -10.84
CA LYS A 100 -9.17 4.48 -9.90
C LYS A 100 -9.49 3.03 -9.53
N VAL A 101 -9.53 2.74 -8.24
CA VAL A 101 -9.94 1.44 -7.69
C VAL A 101 -11.08 1.67 -6.71
N SER A 102 -12.11 0.84 -6.77
CA SER A 102 -13.26 0.89 -5.86
C SER A 102 -13.64 -0.50 -5.41
N ILE A 103 -14.08 -0.63 -4.16
CA ILE A 103 -14.72 -1.84 -3.63
C ILE A 103 -16.16 -1.48 -3.31
N VAL A 104 -17.08 -2.13 -4.00
CA VAL A 104 -18.53 -1.90 -3.87
C VAL A 104 -19.13 -3.09 -3.15
N GLY A 105 -19.95 -2.83 -2.14
CA GLY A 105 -20.59 -3.86 -1.34
C GLY A 105 -21.84 -3.35 -0.65
N THR A 106 -22.44 -4.18 0.19
CA THR A 106 -23.59 -3.80 1.01
C THR A 106 -23.11 -2.97 2.20
N ASP A 107 -23.79 -1.86 2.47
CA ASP A 107 -23.55 -1.04 3.66
C ASP A 107 -23.76 -1.88 4.92
N ASN A 108 -22.79 -1.84 5.82
CA ASN A 108 -22.78 -2.56 7.09
C ASN A 108 -22.99 -1.64 8.31
N GLY A 109 -23.36 -0.38 8.08
CA GLY A 109 -23.57 0.61 9.12
C GLY A 109 -22.28 1.05 9.82
N LYS A 110 -21.14 0.98 9.14
CA LYS A 110 -19.84 1.36 9.68
C LYS A 110 -19.09 2.29 8.72
N TYR A 111 -18.17 3.06 9.26
CA TYR A 111 -17.18 3.78 8.45
C TYR A 111 -15.78 3.62 9.04
N VAL A 112 -14.78 3.81 8.21
CA VAL A 112 -13.37 3.62 8.57
C VAL A 112 -12.62 4.94 8.48
N LYS A 113 -11.79 5.20 9.50
CA LYS A 113 -10.73 6.20 9.44
C LYS A 113 -9.39 5.50 9.44
N LEU A 114 -8.45 6.00 8.66
CA LEU A 114 -7.08 5.53 8.65
C LEU A 114 -6.16 6.63 9.18
N SER A 115 -5.19 6.23 9.96
CA SER A 115 -4.08 7.09 10.39
C SER A 115 -2.77 6.33 10.26
N TYR A 116 -1.63 7.02 10.19
CA TYR A 116 -0.33 6.37 10.30
C TYR A 116 0.63 7.23 11.11
N THR A 117 1.58 6.55 11.74
CA THR A 117 2.75 7.15 12.38
C THR A 117 4.01 6.68 11.67
N SER A 118 5.07 7.46 11.70
CA SER A 118 6.36 7.05 11.15
C SER A 118 7.51 7.67 11.93
N GLY A 119 8.65 6.97 11.94
CA GLY A 119 9.87 7.43 12.57
C GLY A 119 11.09 6.80 11.92
N TYR A 120 12.25 7.39 12.16
CA TYR A 120 13.52 6.83 11.70
C TYR A 120 13.92 5.62 12.53
N ALA A 121 14.47 4.60 11.88
CA ALA A 121 15.13 3.47 12.53
C ALA A 121 16.64 3.71 12.59
N TYR A 122 17.22 3.51 13.76
CA TYR A 122 18.65 3.65 14.04
C TYR A 122 19.16 2.27 14.47
N MET A 123 19.57 1.45 13.49
CA MET A 123 19.87 0.04 13.75
C MET A 123 21.35 -0.32 13.59
N ASN A 124 22.20 0.62 13.19
CA ASN A 124 23.64 0.37 13.05
C ASN A 124 24.37 0.76 14.35
N PRO A 125 24.94 -0.21 15.12
CA PRO A 125 25.66 0.08 16.36
C PRO A 125 26.93 0.92 16.17
N GLU A 126 27.57 0.87 14.99
CA GLU A 126 28.75 1.67 14.66
C GLU A 126 28.41 3.13 14.37
N TYR A 127 27.18 3.40 13.94
CA TYR A 127 26.70 4.73 13.60
C TYR A 127 25.29 4.95 14.21
N PRO A 128 25.22 5.09 15.55
CA PRO A 128 23.95 5.12 16.27
C PRO A 128 23.07 6.35 15.91
N ASP A 129 23.68 7.41 15.42
CA ASP A 129 23.00 8.66 15.06
C ASP A 129 22.60 8.71 13.58
N VAL A 130 22.92 7.67 12.79
CA VAL A 130 22.58 7.60 11.37
C VAL A 130 21.34 6.73 11.18
N ALA A 131 20.28 7.31 10.65
CA ALA A 131 19.07 6.57 10.32
C ALA A 131 19.34 5.53 9.23
N THR A 132 18.98 4.27 9.52
CA THR A 132 19.17 3.13 8.61
C THR A 132 17.89 2.75 7.89
N GLY A 133 16.76 3.34 8.26
CA GLY A 133 15.48 3.05 7.66
C GLY A 133 14.34 3.91 8.22
N ILE A 134 13.13 3.59 7.81
CA ILE A 134 11.89 4.20 8.30
C ILE A 134 10.99 3.07 8.81
N LEU A 135 10.56 3.19 10.05
CA LEU A 135 9.48 2.39 10.61
C LEU A 135 8.19 3.18 10.50
N SER A 136 7.11 2.52 10.14
CA SER A 136 5.80 3.15 10.13
C SER A 136 4.73 2.14 10.51
N GLU A 137 3.62 2.64 11.02
CA GLU A 137 2.48 1.85 11.40
C GLU A 137 1.22 2.56 10.97
N ALA A 138 0.38 1.89 10.18
CA ALA A 138 -0.96 2.36 9.87
C ALA A 138 -1.95 1.78 10.88
N THR A 139 -2.89 2.59 11.33
CA THR A 139 -3.98 2.15 12.19
C THR A 139 -5.31 2.34 11.48
N ARG A 140 -6.11 1.30 11.46
CA ARG A 140 -7.48 1.31 10.99
C ARG A 140 -8.44 1.43 12.18
N TRP A 141 -9.22 2.50 12.19
CA TRP A 141 -10.25 2.78 13.18
C TRP A 141 -11.62 2.56 12.56
N VAL A 142 -12.44 1.70 13.13
CA VAL A 142 -13.79 1.38 12.64
C VAL A 142 -14.82 1.94 13.60
N TYR A 143 -15.75 2.72 13.08
CA TYR A 143 -16.79 3.40 13.82
C TYR A 143 -18.18 2.96 13.36
N ASP A 144 -19.13 3.03 14.26
CA ASP A 144 -20.54 2.93 13.93
C ASP A 144 -21.02 4.20 13.22
N SER A 145 -21.66 4.07 12.07
CA SER A 145 -22.07 5.22 11.25
C SER A 145 -23.21 6.04 11.85
N THR A 146 -23.96 5.47 12.79
CA THR A 146 -25.11 6.14 13.43
C THR A 146 -24.72 6.82 14.73
N THR A 147 -23.89 6.15 15.53
CA THR A 147 -23.58 6.59 16.92
C THR A 147 -22.20 7.22 17.05
N ASP A 148 -21.38 7.16 16.01
CA ASP A 148 -19.96 7.57 16.01
C ASP A 148 -19.10 6.82 17.05
N ALA A 149 -19.60 5.70 17.56
CA ALA A 149 -18.89 4.90 18.54
C ALA A 149 -17.78 4.07 17.90
N LEU A 150 -16.58 4.08 18.49
CA LEU A 150 -15.49 3.21 18.07
C LEU A 150 -15.87 1.73 18.28
N ARG A 151 -15.78 0.92 17.24
CA ARG A 151 -16.07 -0.51 17.23
C ARG A 151 -14.81 -1.36 17.35
N SER A 152 -13.76 -1.01 16.61
CA SER A 152 -12.48 -1.73 16.63
C SER A 152 -11.35 -0.85 16.13
N CYS A 153 -10.11 -1.26 16.45
CA CYS A 153 -8.90 -0.76 15.79
C CYS A 153 -7.98 -1.92 15.44
N SER A 154 -7.15 -1.73 14.41
CA SER A 154 -6.17 -2.72 13.95
C SER A 154 -4.95 -2.00 13.40
N ASP A 155 -3.76 -2.53 13.73
CA ASP A 155 -2.50 -1.94 13.33
C ASP A 155 -1.82 -2.76 12.23
N PHE A 156 -1.14 -2.06 11.31
CA PHE A 156 -0.47 -2.62 10.13
C PHE A 156 0.95 -2.04 10.06
N PRO A 157 1.94 -2.71 10.69
CA PRO A 157 3.30 -2.24 10.73
C PRO A 157 4.00 -2.36 9.37
N SER A 158 5.00 -1.52 9.17
CA SER A 158 5.87 -1.52 7.99
C SER A 158 7.27 -1.07 8.36
N ALA A 159 8.26 -1.61 7.65
CA ALA A 159 9.64 -1.19 7.76
C ALA A 159 10.25 -1.07 6.37
N ALA A 160 10.84 0.07 6.06
CA ALA A 160 11.55 0.31 4.81
C ALA A 160 13.03 0.60 5.11
N PHE A 161 13.92 -0.25 4.57
CA PHE A 161 15.36 -0.14 4.73
C PHE A 161 16.00 -0.04 3.36
N PRO A 162 16.65 1.07 3.01
CA PRO A 162 17.40 1.16 1.77
C PRO A 162 18.61 0.20 1.80
N GLU A 163 18.83 -0.55 0.72
CA GLU A 163 19.94 -1.50 0.58
C GLU A 163 21.33 -0.84 0.57
N SER A 164 21.42 0.47 0.42
CA SER A 164 22.67 1.23 0.53
C SER A 164 22.47 2.43 1.45
N ALA A 165 23.18 2.41 2.56
CA ALA A 165 23.15 3.42 3.58
C ALA A 165 23.76 4.76 3.14
N GLN A 166 23.01 5.52 2.36
CA GLN A 166 23.11 6.98 2.31
C GLN A 166 21.73 7.51 2.01
N MET A 167 20.92 7.63 3.04
CA MET A 167 19.73 8.49 2.97
C MET A 167 20.22 9.93 2.91
N ASP A 168 20.16 10.53 1.73
CA ASP A 168 20.30 11.97 1.60
C ASP A 168 19.29 12.65 2.54
N ALA A 169 19.73 13.60 3.34
CA ALA A 169 18.88 14.39 4.24
C ALA A 169 17.74 15.13 3.49
N ALA A 170 17.78 15.15 2.15
CA ALA A 170 16.72 15.67 1.27
C ALA A 170 15.46 14.77 1.21
N MET A 171 15.49 13.54 1.72
CA MET A 171 14.32 12.68 1.85
C MET A 171 13.57 12.85 3.19
N CYS A 172 13.59 14.04 3.73
CA CYS A 172 12.86 14.36 4.96
C CYS A 172 11.35 14.12 4.79
N PRO A 173 10.68 13.42 5.73
CA PRO A 173 9.26 13.05 5.62
C PRO A 173 8.26 14.22 5.74
N THR A 174 8.73 15.46 5.82
CA THR A 174 7.87 16.65 6.01
C THR A 174 7.29 17.26 4.73
N LYS A 175 7.58 16.74 3.54
CA LYS A 175 6.85 17.18 2.36
C LYS A 175 5.49 16.47 2.33
N GLN A 176 4.45 17.24 2.67
CA GLN A 176 3.07 16.87 2.39
C GLN A 176 2.96 16.35 0.95
N MET A 177 2.46 15.13 0.82
CA MET A 177 2.10 14.57 -0.47
C MET A 177 1.04 15.45 -1.12
N PRO A 178 0.99 15.53 -2.45
CA PRO A 178 -0.13 16.15 -3.14
C PRO A 178 -1.43 15.51 -2.67
N THR A 179 -2.39 16.34 -2.30
CA THR A 179 -3.71 15.97 -1.80
C THR A 179 -4.63 15.39 -2.88
N ASP A 180 -4.12 15.07 -4.05
CA ASP A 180 -4.91 14.75 -5.24
C ASP A 180 -5.11 13.24 -5.47
N PHE A 181 -5.06 12.44 -4.41
CA PHE A 181 -5.63 11.09 -4.46
C PHE A 181 -7.14 11.17 -4.26
N ASN A 182 -7.86 11.45 -5.33
CA ASN A 182 -9.31 11.29 -5.37
C ASN A 182 -9.66 9.80 -5.41
N MET A 183 -9.67 9.15 -4.26
CA MET A 183 -10.24 7.82 -4.10
C MET A 183 -11.69 8.00 -3.68
N ILE A 184 -12.61 7.75 -4.60
CA ILE A 184 -14.03 7.76 -4.31
C ILE A 184 -14.40 6.37 -3.82
N ILE A 185 -14.77 6.27 -2.55
CA ILE A 185 -15.42 5.10 -1.98
C ILE A 185 -16.92 5.34 -2.11
N ILE A 186 -17.59 4.47 -2.83
CA ILE A 186 -19.05 4.43 -2.93
C ILE A 186 -19.53 3.16 -2.31
#